data_ecce757b2a415de7709be661ae7ff2ef
#
_entry.id   ecce757b2a415de7709be661ae7ff2ef
#
_cell.length_a   1.000
_cell.length_b   1.000
_cell.length_c   1.000
_cell.angle_alpha   90.00
_cell.angle_beta   90.00
_cell.angle_gamma   90.00
#
_symmetry.space_group_name_H-M   'P 1'
#
loop_
_entity.id
_entity.type
_entity.pdbx_description
1 polymer ?
#
loop_
_entity_poly.entity_id
_entity_poly.type
_entity_poly.pdbx_seq_one_letter_code
_entity_poly.pdbx_strand_id
1 'polypeptide(L)'
;GGDAEAERGQFGVTAAARELGAPVLLKPSAGGGGKGMRLVRDLGVLDDEIAAARREARASFGDDTLLVERWIDRPRHIEIQVLADGHGNVVHLGERECSLQRRHQKVVEEAPSVLLDEATRAAMGAAAVQAARSCGYVGAGTVEFIVPGGDPSSYYFMEMNTRLQVEHPVTELITGLDLVEWQLRVAAGERLSFGQDDVTLTGHAVEARICAEDPARGFLPTGGTVLLLEEPAGDGVRTDSGLREGSEVGSLYDPMLSKVIAYGPDRATALRKLRRALAETVTLGVQTNAGFLRRLLAHPAVVAGELDTGLVERVVDDLVSTDVPDEVYEAAAAVRLDALRPAAGQGDGGWTDPFSLPSGWRLGGTARPVGFHLRVQDPVEYAPRGTHTVTADRVSVELDGVRHTFRRAADWIGRDGDAWQVRDHDPVAASLNRTAHAGADSLTAPMPGTVTVVKVAVGDEVTAGQSLLVVEAMKMEHVISAPHAGTVAELDVKPGATVAMDQVLAVITPAEEDQ
;
A
#
# COMPACT_ATOMS: atom_id res chain seq x y z
N GLY A 1 26.64 -31.01 27.63
CA GLY A 1 25.23 -31.35 27.41
C GLY A 1 24.58 -30.45 26.33
N GLY A 2 25.08 -29.24 26.12
CA GLY A 2 24.52 -28.30 25.14
C GLY A 2 24.82 -28.66 23.68
N ASP A 3 25.99 -29.19 23.41
CA ASP A 3 26.42 -29.48 22.03
C ASP A 3 25.65 -30.66 21.39
N ALA A 4 25.27 -31.67 22.18
CA ALA A 4 24.54 -32.82 21.66
C ALA A 4 23.04 -32.57 21.42
N GLU A 5 22.45 -31.55 22.05
CA GLU A 5 21.09 -31.07 21.74
C GLU A 5 21.07 -30.15 20.51
N ALA A 6 22.10 -29.30 20.37
CA ALA A 6 22.27 -28.46 19.19
C ALA A 6 22.53 -29.32 17.94
N GLU A 7 23.36 -30.37 18.03
CA GLU A 7 23.59 -31.34 16.95
C GLU A 7 22.31 -32.09 16.57
N ARG A 8 21.51 -32.56 17.53
CA ARG A 8 20.24 -33.27 17.25
C ARG A 8 19.22 -32.35 16.54
N GLY A 9 19.16 -31.08 16.92
CA GLY A 9 18.33 -30.08 16.26
C GLY A 9 18.78 -29.79 14.82
N GLN A 10 20.10 -29.81 14.55
CA GLN A 10 20.66 -29.57 13.20
C GLN A 10 20.39 -30.76 12.29
N PHE A 11 20.62 -31.99 12.74
CA PHE A 11 20.34 -33.21 11.97
C PHE A 11 18.85 -33.34 11.63
N GLY A 12 17.95 -32.89 12.53
CA GLY A 12 16.51 -32.91 12.27
C GLY A 12 16.12 -31.97 11.14
N VAL A 13 16.60 -30.74 11.10
CA VAL A 13 16.31 -29.72 10.07
C VAL A 13 16.87 -30.15 8.70
N THR A 14 18.14 -30.57 8.66
CA THR A 14 18.80 -31.04 7.43
C THR A 14 18.11 -32.28 6.87
N ALA A 15 17.75 -33.25 7.72
CA ALA A 15 17.06 -34.48 7.28
C ALA A 15 15.66 -34.15 6.72
N ALA A 16 14.90 -33.33 7.41
CA ALA A 16 13.57 -32.90 6.95
C ALA A 16 13.64 -32.13 5.63
N ALA A 17 14.62 -31.22 5.47
CA ALA A 17 14.82 -30.49 4.22
C ALA A 17 15.16 -31.43 3.04
N ARG A 18 15.99 -32.44 3.28
CA ARG A 18 16.34 -33.43 2.25
C ARG A 18 15.21 -34.38 1.91
N GLU A 19 14.35 -34.72 2.87
CA GLU A 19 13.15 -35.51 2.67
C GLU A 19 12.10 -34.75 1.84
N LEU A 20 11.89 -33.45 2.14
CA LEU A 20 10.98 -32.59 1.38
C LEU A 20 11.46 -32.34 -0.05
N GLY A 21 12.78 -32.34 -0.28
CA GLY A 21 13.39 -31.97 -1.56
C GLY A 21 13.34 -30.45 -1.82
N ALA A 22 14.31 -29.93 -2.57
CA ALA A 22 14.32 -28.52 -2.96
C ALA A 22 13.19 -28.18 -3.96
N PRO A 23 12.67 -26.95 -3.89
CA PRO A 23 13.01 -25.85 -3.00
C PRO A 23 12.36 -25.97 -1.62
N VAL A 24 13.08 -25.56 -0.57
CA VAL A 24 12.57 -25.53 0.81
C VAL A 24 12.74 -24.14 1.45
N LEU A 25 11.88 -23.81 2.39
CA LEU A 25 11.93 -22.60 3.18
C LEU A 25 12.41 -22.93 4.60
N LEU A 26 13.48 -22.28 5.02
CA LEU A 26 13.92 -22.28 6.41
C LEU A 26 13.25 -21.10 7.13
N LYS A 27 12.60 -21.36 8.24
CA LYS A 27 11.77 -20.38 8.96
C LYS A 27 12.13 -20.39 10.44
N PRO A 28 12.48 -19.24 11.06
CA PRO A 28 12.66 -19.16 12.51
C PRO A 28 11.35 -19.50 13.24
N SER A 29 11.42 -20.39 14.23
CA SER A 29 10.25 -20.79 15.03
C SER A 29 9.65 -19.62 15.83
N ALA A 30 10.50 -18.74 16.36
CA ALA A 30 10.11 -17.56 17.11
C ALA A 30 9.85 -16.32 16.23
N GLY A 31 10.01 -16.43 14.90
CA GLY A 31 9.88 -15.34 13.95
C GLY A 31 8.42 -15.08 13.55
N GLY A 32 8.16 -13.83 13.10
CA GLY A 32 6.89 -13.40 12.52
C GLY A 32 7.11 -12.44 11.35
N GLY A 33 6.08 -12.27 10.49
CA GLY A 33 6.14 -11.31 9.39
C GLY A 33 7.21 -11.57 8.33
N GLY A 34 7.69 -12.81 8.18
CA GLY A 34 8.69 -13.19 7.17
C GLY A 34 10.14 -12.88 7.52
N LYS A 35 10.42 -12.29 8.68
CA LYS A 35 11.80 -11.94 9.09
C LYS A 35 12.64 -13.19 9.36
N GLY A 36 13.83 -13.23 8.77
CA GLY A 36 14.79 -14.34 8.93
C GLY A 36 14.45 -15.61 8.14
N MET A 37 13.43 -15.60 7.27
CA MET A 37 13.13 -16.70 6.36
C MET A 37 14.18 -16.78 5.24
N ARG A 38 14.58 -18.02 4.87
CA ARG A 38 15.53 -18.29 3.80
C ARG A 38 15.03 -19.36 2.85
N LEU A 39 14.99 -19.01 1.56
CA LEU A 39 14.63 -19.94 0.49
C LEU A 39 15.90 -20.67 0.01
N VAL A 40 15.90 -22.01 0.13
CA VAL A 40 16.98 -22.87 -0.33
C VAL A 40 16.52 -23.64 -1.58
N ARG A 41 17.09 -23.28 -2.72
CA ARG A 41 16.78 -23.90 -4.02
C ARG A 41 17.78 -25.00 -4.40
N ASP A 42 18.95 -25.02 -3.78
CA ASP A 42 19.99 -26.03 -3.96
C ASP A 42 20.36 -26.65 -2.61
N LEU A 43 20.10 -27.94 -2.47
CA LEU A 43 20.46 -28.68 -1.27
C LEU A 43 21.98 -28.82 -1.04
N GLY A 44 22.79 -28.47 -2.04
CA GLY A 44 24.25 -28.43 -1.89
C GLY A 44 24.74 -27.36 -0.92
N VAL A 45 24.00 -26.24 -0.78
CA VAL A 45 24.31 -25.14 0.14
C VAL A 45 23.48 -25.16 1.43
N LEU A 46 22.68 -26.21 1.63
CA LEU A 46 21.69 -26.28 2.72
C LEU A 46 22.29 -26.10 4.11
N ASP A 47 23.44 -26.72 4.39
CA ASP A 47 24.05 -26.68 5.71
C ASP A 47 24.57 -25.28 6.04
N ASP A 48 25.13 -24.56 5.05
CA ASP A 48 25.58 -23.17 5.19
C ASP A 48 24.38 -22.22 5.42
N GLU A 49 23.28 -22.43 4.69
CA GLU A 49 22.05 -21.65 4.84
C GLU A 49 21.37 -21.89 6.18
N ILE A 50 21.34 -23.13 6.70
CA ILE A 50 20.87 -23.45 8.05
C ILE A 50 21.72 -22.72 9.10
N ALA A 51 23.05 -22.77 8.97
CA ALA A 51 23.94 -22.09 9.90
C ALA A 51 23.75 -20.57 9.89
N ALA A 52 23.55 -19.98 8.72
CA ALA A 52 23.28 -18.56 8.55
C ALA A 52 21.89 -18.17 9.15
N ALA A 53 20.83 -18.94 8.84
CA ALA A 53 19.49 -18.72 9.37
C ALA A 53 19.46 -18.79 10.91
N ARG A 54 20.17 -19.73 11.50
CA ARG A 54 20.28 -19.86 12.98
C ARG A 54 20.97 -18.65 13.61
N ARG A 55 22.07 -18.18 13.05
CA ARG A 55 22.77 -16.98 13.55
C ARG A 55 21.84 -15.77 13.52
N GLU A 56 21.12 -15.58 12.43
CA GLU A 56 20.18 -14.49 12.26
C GLU A 56 18.99 -14.60 13.22
N ALA A 57 18.40 -15.80 13.38
CA ALA A 57 17.29 -16.06 14.29
C ALA A 57 17.68 -15.81 15.75
N ARG A 58 18.87 -16.29 16.15
CA ARG A 58 19.39 -16.04 17.50
C ARG A 58 19.63 -14.54 17.77
N ALA A 59 20.17 -13.82 16.80
CA ALA A 59 20.41 -12.39 16.93
C ALA A 59 19.11 -11.57 16.99
N SER A 60 18.08 -11.98 16.23
CA SER A 60 16.82 -11.22 16.11
C SER A 60 15.78 -11.60 17.15
N PHE A 61 15.73 -12.87 17.55
CA PHE A 61 14.64 -13.42 18.39
C PHE A 61 15.12 -14.08 19.68
N GLY A 62 16.43 -14.25 19.87
CA GLY A 62 17.00 -14.98 21.02
C GLY A 62 16.84 -16.50 20.95
N ASP A 63 16.20 -17.02 19.91
CA ASP A 63 15.96 -18.45 19.65
C ASP A 63 16.43 -18.80 18.25
N ASP A 64 17.18 -19.90 18.09
CA ASP A 64 17.71 -20.37 16.81
C ASP A 64 17.02 -21.62 16.28
N THR A 65 15.89 -21.98 16.86
CA THR A 65 15.04 -23.07 16.39
C THR A 65 14.49 -22.74 15.00
N LEU A 66 14.71 -23.66 14.05
CA LEU A 66 14.23 -23.52 12.68
C LEU A 66 13.19 -24.58 12.36
N LEU A 67 12.18 -24.18 11.61
CA LEU A 67 11.23 -25.03 10.91
C LEU A 67 11.62 -25.11 9.44
N VAL A 68 11.28 -26.22 8.79
CA VAL A 68 11.48 -26.41 7.35
C VAL A 68 10.12 -26.65 6.73
N GLU A 69 9.84 -25.88 5.69
CA GLU A 69 8.59 -26.00 4.93
C GLU A 69 8.90 -26.21 3.44
N ARG A 70 8.00 -26.88 2.74
CA ARG A 70 8.08 -26.97 1.29
C ARG A 70 7.82 -25.58 0.69
N TRP A 71 8.68 -25.14 -0.21
CA TRP A 71 8.43 -23.94 -1.01
C TRP A 71 7.60 -24.27 -2.24
N ILE A 72 6.63 -23.43 -2.53
CA ILE A 72 5.79 -23.52 -3.73
C ILE A 72 6.06 -22.28 -4.55
N ASP A 73 6.53 -22.47 -5.78
CA ASP A 73 6.75 -21.36 -6.70
C ASP A 73 5.42 -20.82 -7.24
N ARG A 74 5.29 -19.49 -7.27
CA ARG A 74 4.11 -18.77 -7.77
C ARG A 74 2.79 -19.30 -7.19
N PRO A 75 2.70 -19.36 -5.85
CA PRO A 75 1.51 -19.91 -5.21
C PRO A 75 0.33 -18.96 -5.31
N ARG A 76 -0.87 -19.55 -5.22
CA ARG A 76 -2.11 -18.82 -4.94
C ARG A 76 -2.38 -18.86 -3.44
N HIS A 77 -2.91 -17.77 -2.92
CA HIS A 77 -3.37 -17.66 -1.55
C HIS A 77 -4.90 -17.75 -1.54
N ILE A 78 -5.41 -18.88 -1.14
CA ILE A 78 -6.85 -19.16 -1.04
C ILE A 78 -7.20 -19.29 0.45
N GLU A 79 -8.32 -18.70 0.85
CA GLU A 79 -8.80 -18.81 2.21
C GLU A 79 -10.27 -19.16 2.27
N ILE A 80 -10.66 -19.97 3.23
CA ILE A 80 -12.03 -20.44 3.42
C ILE A 80 -12.64 -19.73 4.62
N GLN A 81 -13.74 -19.01 4.40
CA GLN A 81 -14.53 -18.45 5.48
C GLN A 81 -15.28 -19.55 6.21
N VAL A 82 -15.09 -19.66 7.52
CA VAL A 82 -15.88 -20.54 8.38
C VAL A 82 -16.74 -19.72 9.34
N LEU A 83 -17.89 -20.29 9.69
CA LEU A 83 -18.79 -19.77 10.70
C LEU A 83 -19.26 -20.92 11.58
N ALA A 84 -19.10 -20.77 12.91
CA ALA A 84 -19.40 -21.80 13.88
C ALA A 84 -20.22 -21.23 15.03
N ASP A 85 -21.22 -21.99 15.52
CA ASP A 85 -22.00 -21.64 16.71
C ASP A 85 -21.54 -22.44 17.95
N GLY A 86 -22.04 -22.05 19.12
CA GLY A 86 -21.77 -22.73 20.40
C GLY A 86 -22.48 -24.09 20.56
N HIS A 87 -23.20 -24.57 19.53
CA HIS A 87 -23.98 -25.80 19.55
C HIS A 87 -23.39 -26.90 18.67
N GLY A 88 -22.19 -26.67 18.10
CA GLY A 88 -21.46 -27.63 17.28
C GLY A 88 -21.76 -27.57 15.79
N ASN A 89 -22.59 -26.61 15.34
CA ASN A 89 -22.77 -26.37 13.90
C ASN A 89 -21.58 -25.57 13.38
N VAL A 90 -20.96 -26.08 12.31
CA VAL A 90 -19.85 -25.41 11.61
C VAL A 90 -20.10 -25.54 10.12
N VAL A 91 -20.11 -24.40 9.43
CA VAL A 91 -20.26 -24.31 7.98
C VAL A 91 -19.10 -23.52 7.37
N HIS A 92 -18.81 -23.75 6.08
CA HIS A 92 -17.99 -22.86 5.29
C HIS A 92 -18.86 -22.03 4.34
N LEU A 93 -18.41 -20.80 4.08
CA LEU A 93 -19.12 -19.82 3.25
C LEU A 93 -18.41 -19.56 1.92
N GLY A 94 -17.73 -20.57 1.39
CA GLY A 94 -16.90 -20.46 0.19
C GLY A 94 -15.52 -19.88 0.48
N GLU A 95 -14.80 -19.68 -0.61
CA GLU A 95 -13.42 -19.17 -0.59
C GLU A 95 -13.32 -17.71 -1.01
N ARG A 96 -12.18 -17.12 -0.63
CA ARG A 96 -11.64 -15.88 -1.18
C ARG A 96 -10.28 -16.14 -1.80
N GLU A 97 -10.00 -15.46 -2.89
CA GLU A 97 -8.69 -15.39 -3.54
C GLU A 97 -7.97 -14.14 -3.02
N CYS A 98 -6.82 -14.31 -2.37
CA CYS A 98 -6.04 -13.25 -1.76
C CYS A 98 -4.60 -13.18 -2.32
N SER A 99 -4.41 -13.62 -3.56
CA SER A 99 -3.07 -13.72 -4.18
C SER A 99 -2.49 -12.38 -4.61
N LEU A 100 -3.30 -11.33 -4.81
CA LEU A 100 -2.79 -10.00 -5.11
C LEU A 100 -2.27 -9.34 -3.83
N GLN A 101 -0.98 -9.50 -3.61
CA GLN A 101 -0.28 -9.07 -2.40
C GLN A 101 0.95 -8.23 -2.76
N ARG A 102 1.35 -7.36 -1.87
CA ARG A 102 2.63 -6.65 -1.90
C ARG A 102 3.34 -6.84 -0.55
N ARG A 103 4.56 -7.38 -0.58
CA ARG A 103 5.32 -7.69 0.65
C ARG A 103 4.48 -8.45 1.69
N HIS A 104 3.76 -9.47 1.24
CA HIS A 104 2.84 -10.30 2.04
C HIS A 104 1.61 -9.58 2.60
N GLN A 105 1.34 -8.34 2.19
CA GLN A 105 0.10 -7.63 2.52
C GLN A 105 -0.89 -7.76 1.36
N LYS A 106 -2.09 -8.24 1.64
CA LYS A 106 -3.20 -8.33 0.69
C LYS A 106 -3.58 -6.91 0.24
N VAL A 107 -3.73 -6.70 -1.06
CA VAL A 107 -4.12 -5.39 -1.64
C VAL A 107 -5.41 -5.46 -2.44
N VAL A 108 -5.73 -6.64 -3.01
CA VAL A 108 -6.99 -6.95 -3.68
C VAL A 108 -7.40 -8.37 -3.33
N GLU A 109 -8.67 -8.54 -3.00
CA GLU A 109 -9.30 -9.82 -2.70
C GLU A 109 -10.54 -10.02 -3.58
N GLU A 110 -10.83 -11.25 -3.95
CA GLU A 110 -12.03 -11.57 -4.72
C GLU A 110 -12.72 -12.87 -4.26
N ALA A 111 -13.99 -12.98 -4.47
CA ALA A 111 -14.79 -14.17 -4.21
C ALA A 111 -15.87 -14.35 -5.28
N PRO A 112 -16.08 -15.60 -5.76
CA PRO A 112 -15.26 -16.78 -5.53
C PRO A 112 -13.94 -16.73 -6.31
N SER A 113 -12.96 -17.62 -5.99
CA SER A 113 -11.73 -17.72 -6.76
C SER A 113 -11.98 -18.30 -8.16
N VAL A 114 -11.31 -17.72 -9.17
CA VAL A 114 -11.34 -18.27 -10.54
C VAL A 114 -10.49 -19.53 -10.71
N LEU A 115 -9.69 -19.87 -9.69
CA LEU A 115 -8.83 -21.06 -9.72
C LEU A 115 -9.62 -22.34 -9.42
N LEU A 116 -10.59 -22.28 -8.49
CA LEU A 116 -11.21 -23.47 -7.92
C LEU A 116 -12.44 -23.92 -8.73
N ASP A 117 -12.48 -25.19 -9.05
CA ASP A 117 -13.72 -25.86 -9.45
C ASP A 117 -14.55 -26.23 -8.21
N GLU A 118 -15.77 -26.68 -8.45
CA GLU A 118 -16.72 -27.03 -7.39
C GLU A 118 -16.22 -28.16 -6.49
N ALA A 119 -15.54 -29.15 -7.07
CA ALA A 119 -15.03 -30.30 -6.31
C ALA A 119 -13.89 -29.88 -5.38
N THR A 120 -12.96 -29.06 -5.85
CA THR A 120 -11.85 -28.53 -5.05
C THR A 120 -12.37 -27.59 -3.97
N ARG A 121 -13.33 -26.72 -4.30
CA ARG A 121 -14.01 -25.83 -3.32
C ARG A 121 -14.64 -26.64 -2.20
N ALA A 122 -15.40 -27.67 -2.53
CA ALA A 122 -16.04 -28.54 -1.54
C ALA A 122 -15.02 -29.27 -0.66
N ALA A 123 -13.93 -29.77 -1.24
CA ALA A 123 -12.86 -30.46 -0.50
C ALA A 123 -12.13 -29.52 0.46
N MET A 124 -11.75 -28.32 -0.01
CA MET A 124 -11.11 -27.29 0.84
C MET A 124 -12.06 -26.79 1.92
N GLY A 125 -13.34 -26.58 1.59
CA GLY A 125 -14.38 -26.22 2.55
C GLY A 125 -14.54 -27.24 3.66
N ALA A 126 -14.61 -28.54 3.30
CA ALA A 126 -14.68 -29.62 4.27
C ALA A 126 -13.42 -29.68 5.19
N ALA A 127 -12.23 -29.47 4.62
CA ALA A 127 -10.99 -29.40 5.39
C ALA A 127 -11.00 -28.23 6.39
N ALA A 128 -11.48 -27.04 5.97
CA ALA A 128 -11.60 -25.88 6.84
C ALA A 128 -12.62 -26.10 7.96
N VAL A 129 -13.77 -26.70 7.67
CA VAL A 129 -14.77 -27.08 8.69
C VAL A 129 -14.17 -28.07 9.69
N GLN A 130 -13.40 -29.06 9.22
CA GLN A 130 -12.74 -30.01 10.08
C GLN A 130 -11.67 -29.34 10.98
N ALA A 131 -10.91 -28.41 10.44
CA ALA A 131 -9.94 -27.63 11.23
C ALA A 131 -10.64 -26.85 12.35
N ALA A 132 -11.72 -26.13 12.04
CA ALA A 132 -12.51 -25.37 13.02
C ALA A 132 -13.13 -26.29 14.08
N ARG A 133 -13.67 -27.43 13.71
CA ARG A 133 -14.24 -28.43 14.63
C ARG A 133 -13.18 -29.01 15.58
N SER A 134 -11.98 -29.29 15.07
CA SER A 134 -10.90 -29.91 15.84
C SER A 134 -10.43 -29.09 17.03
N CYS A 135 -10.56 -27.76 16.95
CA CYS A 135 -10.23 -26.82 18.02
C CYS A 135 -11.46 -26.28 18.77
N GLY A 136 -12.66 -26.77 18.48
CA GLY A 136 -13.90 -26.29 19.10
C GLY A 136 -14.20 -24.84 18.84
N TYR A 137 -13.88 -24.35 17.63
CA TYR A 137 -14.01 -22.94 17.27
C TYR A 137 -15.46 -22.48 17.29
N VAL A 138 -15.69 -21.23 17.77
CA VAL A 138 -16.99 -20.55 17.79
C VAL A 138 -16.81 -19.12 17.28
N GLY A 139 -17.64 -18.70 16.35
CA GLY A 139 -17.61 -17.40 15.70
C GLY A 139 -17.25 -17.47 14.22
N ALA A 140 -16.98 -16.31 13.63
CA ALA A 140 -16.46 -16.18 12.28
C ALA A 140 -14.94 -16.28 12.28
N GLY A 141 -14.39 -17.18 11.47
CA GLY A 141 -12.95 -17.39 11.31
C GLY A 141 -12.60 -17.75 9.88
N THR A 142 -11.31 -17.83 9.59
CA THR A 142 -10.82 -18.09 8.24
C THR A 142 -9.70 -19.11 8.30
N VAL A 143 -9.72 -20.09 7.41
CA VAL A 143 -8.64 -21.07 7.24
C VAL A 143 -7.92 -20.76 5.93
N GLU A 144 -6.62 -20.48 6.01
CA GLU A 144 -5.79 -20.07 4.88
C GLU A 144 -5.01 -21.24 4.31
N PHE A 145 -4.90 -21.27 2.98
CA PHE A 145 -4.22 -22.30 2.22
C PHE A 145 -3.29 -21.69 1.16
N ILE A 146 -2.17 -22.38 0.94
CA ILE A 146 -1.29 -22.17 -0.20
C ILE A 146 -1.65 -23.21 -1.27
N VAL A 147 -1.90 -22.74 -2.50
CA VAL A 147 -2.34 -23.57 -3.62
C VAL A 147 -1.37 -23.39 -4.80
N PRO A 148 -0.77 -24.46 -5.36
CA PRO A 148 -0.03 -24.35 -6.60
C PRO A 148 -0.94 -23.95 -7.74
N GLY A 149 -0.58 -22.89 -8.49
CA GLY A 149 -1.43 -22.40 -9.59
C GLY A 149 -1.62 -23.40 -10.75
N GLY A 150 -0.71 -24.36 -10.90
CA GLY A 150 -0.78 -25.41 -11.92
C GLY A 150 -1.53 -26.68 -11.51
N ASP A 151 -1.79 -26.86 -10.20
CA ASP A 151 -2.51 -28.01 -9.65
C ASP A 151 -3.33 -27.59 -8.42
N PRO A 152 -4.53 -27.06 -8.61
CA PRO A 152 -5.39 -26.62 -7.51
C PRO A 152 -5.92 -27.74 -6.62
N SER A 153 -5.82 -29.00 -7.03
CA SER A 153 -6.18 -30.15 -6.21
C SER A 153 -5.17 -30.42 -5.10
N SER A 154 -3.94 -29.91 -5.24
CA SER A 154 -2.87 -29.98 -4.25
C SER A 154 -2.86 -28.68 -3.45
N TYR A 155 -3.50 -28.63 -2.30
CA TYR A 155 -3.51 -27.46 -1.41
C TYR A 155 -2.90 -27.79 -0.05
N TYR A 156 -2.30 -26.78 0.58
CA TYR A 156 -1.59 -26.95 1.84
C TYR A 156 -2.13 -25.95 2.87
N PHE A 157 -2.47 -26.46 4.04
CA PHE A 157 -2.88 -25.62 5.18
C PHE A 157 -1.72 -24.68 5.56
N MET A 158 -2.04 -23.42 5.78
CA MET A 158 -1.10 -22.42 6.24
C MET A 158 -1.38 -22.02 7.69
N GLU A 159 -2.53 -21.46 7.95
CA GLU A 159 -2.94 -21.04 9.29
C GLU A 159 -4.46 -20.91 9.41
N MET A 160 -4.95 -20.74 10.64
CA MET A 160 -6.32 -20.36 10.92
C MET A 160 -6.35 -19.01 11.63
N ASN A 161 -7.05 -18.05 11.06
CA ASN A 161 -7.31 -16.76 11.67
C ASN A 161 -8.61 -16.82 12.48
N THR A 162 -8.46 -16.73 13.82
CA THR A 162 -9.58 -16.83 14.76
C THR A 162 -10.25 -15.48 15.01
N ARG A 163 -10.57 -14.79 13.94
CA ARG A 163 -11.20 -13.47 13.91
C ARG A 163 -11.88 -13.23 12.57
N LEU A 164 -12.75 -12.23 12.52
CA LEU A 164 -13.25 -11.72 11.24
C LEU A 164 -12.09 -11.05 10.48
N GLN A 165 -12.00 -11.32 9.18
CA GLN A 165 -10.99 -10.75 8.30
C GLN A 165 -11.48 -9.41 7.70
N VAL A 166 -10.53 -8.59 7.24
CA VAL A 166 -10.82 -7.31 6.57
C VAL A 166 -11.67 -7.54 5.33
N GLU A 167 -11.37 -8.58 4.56
CA GLU A 167 -11.93 -8.97 3.28
C GLU A 167 -13.28 -9.73 3.35
N HIS A 168 -13.91 -9.81 4.53
CA HIS A 168 -15.22 -10.46 4.68
C HIS A 168 -16.34 -9.94 3.75
N PRO A 169 -16.33 -8.65 3.32
CA PRO A 169 -17.40 -8.14 2.47
C PRO A 169 -17.57 -8.87 1.13
N VAL A 170 -16.48 -9.39 0.55
CA VAL A 170 -16.61 -10.14 -0.72
C VAL A 170 -17.40 -11.43 -0.50
N THR A 171 -17.24 -12.10 0.65
CA THR A 171 -18.05 -13.26 1.04
C THR A 171 -19.49 -12.86 1.33
N GLU A 172 -19.71 -11.77 2.06
CA GLU A 172 -21.07 -11.27 2.36
C GLU A 172 -21.87 -11.01 1.09
N LEU A 173 -21.26 -10.34 0.09
CA LEU A 173 -21.92 -9.98 -1.15
C LEU A 173 -22.30 -11.19 -2.02
N ILE A 174 -21.50 -12.25 -2.03
CA ILE A 174 -21.81 -13.44 -2.84
C ILE A 174 -22.72 -14.43 -2.12
N THR A 175 -22.79 -14.40 -0.77
CA THR A 175 -23.65 -15.29 0.03
C THR A 175 -24.95 -14.65 0.47
N GLY A 176 -25.02 -13.31 0.53
CA GLY A 176 -26.13 -12.58 1.10
C GLY A 176 -26.21 -12.61 2.63
N LEU A 177 -25.14 -13.06 3.31
CA LEU A 177 -25.07 -13.14 4.77
C LEU A 177 -24.29 -11.93 5.33
N ASP A 178 -24.74 -11.40 6.46
CA ASP A 178 -24.00 -10.40 7.25
C ASP A 178 -23.19 -11.13 8.34
N LEU A 179 -21.87 -11.19 8.17
CA LEU A 179 -20.97 -11.91 9.08
C LEU A 179 -20.84 -11.21 10.43
N VAL A 180 -20.94 -9.90 10.48
CA VAL A 180 -20.91 -9.13 11.74
C VAL A 180 -22.19 -9.41 12.55
N GLU A 181 -23.33 -9.40 11.89
CA GLU A 181 -24.60 -9.79 12.53
C GLU A 181 -24.52 -11.21 13.08
N TRP A 182 -24.00 -12.16 12.30
CA TRP A 182 -23.85 -13.54 12.77
C TRP A 182 -22.87 -13.70 13.92
N GLN A 183 -21.78 -12.93 13.95
CA GLN A 183 -20.91 -12.90 15.12
C GLN A 183 -21.66 -12.49 16.40
N LEU A 184 -22.50 -11.46 16.31
CA LEU A 184 -23.31 -11.00 17.45
C LEU A 184 -24.37 -12.03 17.86
N ARG A 185 -25.04 -12.66 16.93
CA ARG A 185 -26.05 -13.72 17.19
C ARG A 185 -25.39 -14.94 17.84
N VAL A 186 -24.27 -15.41 17.31
CA VAL A 186 -23.52 -16.53 17.89
C VAL A 186 -23.01 -16.20 19.29
N ALA A 187 -22.48 -14.98 19.50
CA ALA A 187 -22.06 -14.52 20.83
C ALA A 187 -23.23 -14.42 21.83
N ALA A 188 -24.44 -14.15 21.35
CA ALA A 188 -25.68 -14.19 22.14
C ALA A 188 -26.19 -15.63 22.44
N GLY A 189 -25.50 -16.66 21.90
CA GLY A 189 -25.86 -18.06 22.11
C GLY A 189 -26.85 -18.63 21.11
N GLU A 190 -27.15 -17.92 20.02
CA GLU A 190 -28.03 -18.40 18.97
C GLU A 190 -27.39 -19.53 18.16
N ARG A 191 -28.24 -20.43 17.64
CA ARG A 191 -27.83 -21.44 16.66
C ARG A 191 -27.82 -20.84 15.26
N LEU A 192 -26.93 -21.35 14.40
CA LEU A 192 -27.04 -21.06 12.96
C LEU A 192 -28.41 -21.54 12.45
N SER A 193 -29.14 -20.65 11.78
CA SER A 193 -30.45 -20.93 11.21
C SER A 193 -30.39 -21.63 9.85
N PHE A 194 -29.18 -21.94 9.37
CA PHE A 194 -28.92 -22.58 8.07
C PHE A 194 -27.80 -23.63 8.22
N GLY A 195 -27.81 -24.61 7.34
CA GLY A 195 -26.75 -25.62 7.21
C GLY A 195 -25.87 -25.37 6.01
N GLN A 196 -24.94 -26.31 5.75
CA GLN A 196 -24.02 -26.19 4.60
C GLN A 196 -24.76 -26.18 3.25
N ASP A 197 -25.80 -26.97 3.11
CA ASP A 197 -26.59 -27.10 1.87
C ASP A 197 -27.42 -25.84 1.54
N ASP A 198 -27.61 -24.96 2.51
CA ASP A 198 -28.34 -23.70 2.33
C ASP A 198 -27.43 -22.57 1.85
N VAL A 199 -26.09 -22.76 1.92
CA VAL A 199 -25.13 -21.76 1.49
C VAL A 199 -25.00 -21.78 -0.03
N THR A 200 -25.37 -20.68 -0.66
CA THR A 200 -25.26 -20.49 -2.12
C THR A 200 -24.33 -19.33 -2.44
N LEU A 201 -23.49 -19.49 -3.46
CA LEU A 201 -22.61 -18.45 -3.97
C LEU A 201 -23.22 -17.86 -5.25
N THR A 202 -23.48 -16.55 -5.25
CA THR A 202 -24.11 -15.87 -6.39
C THR A 202 -23.28 -14.68 -6.83
N GLY A 203 -23.01 -14.59 -8.13
CA GLY A 203 -22.23 -13.49 -8.70
C GLY A 203 -20.74 -13.53 -8.33
N HIS A 204 -20.11 -12.37 -8.32
CA HIS A 204 -18.69 -12.19 -8.04
C HIS A 204 -18.47 -10.84 -7.35
N ALA A 205 -17.64 -10.81 -6.33
CA ALA A 205 -17.24 -9.60 -5.62
C ALA A 205 -15.72 -9.45 -5.60
N VAL A 206 -15.25 -8.21 -5.71
CA VAL A 206 -13.82 -7.85 -5.64
C VAL A 206 -13.68 -6.67 -4.71
N GLU A 207 -12.72 -6.75 -3.80
CA GLU A 207 -12.36 -5.70 -2.83
C GLU A 207 -10.97 -5.15 -3.14
N ALA A 208 -10.75 -3.85 -2.94
CA ALA A 208 -9.46 -3.19 -3.00
C ALA A 208 -9.23 -2.36 -1.74
N ARG A 209 -8.05 -2.49 -1.14
CA ARG A 209 -7.65 -1.78 0.08
C ARG A 209 -6.99 -0.45 -0.24
N ILE A 210 -7.62 0.65 0.15
CA ILE A 210 -7.04 1.98 0.03
C ILE A 210 -6.12 2.24 1.21
N CYS A 211 -4.85 2.45 0.92
CA CYS A 211 -3.81 2.70 1.92
C CYS A 211 -3.18 4.08 1.73
N ALA A 212 -2.77 4.72 2.85
CA ALA A 212 -1.98 5.94 2.86
C ALA A 212 -0.52 5.61 2.50
N GLU A 213 -0.26 5.43 1.21
CA GLU A 213 1.03 5.05 0.65
C GLU A 213 1.29 5.82 -0.64
N ASP A 214 2.55 6.10 -0.92
CA ASP A 214 2.98 6.71 -2.18
C ASP A 214 3.61 5.65 -3.11
N PRO A 215 2.88 5.14 -4.11
CA PRO A 215 3.41 4.16 -5.05
C PRO A 215 4.65 4.66 -5.80
N ALA A 216 4.72 5.95 -6.16
CA ALA A 216 5.85 6.54 -6.89
C ALA A 216 7.14 6.58 -6.05
N ARG A 217 7.01 6.52 -4.71
CA ARG A 217 8.13 6.48 -3.77
C ARG A 217 8.29 5.10 -3.10
N GLY A 218 8.03 4.02 -3.85
CA GLY A 218 8.16 2.65 -3.35
C GLY A 218 7.15 2.27 -2.27
N PHE A 219 5.98 2.90 -2.28
CA PHE A 219 4.90 2.71 -1.31
C PHE A 219 5.30 3.09 0.11
N LEU A 220 6.08 4.15 0.24
CA LEU A 220 6.35 4.71 1.55
C LEU A 220 5.04 5.19 2.19
N PRO A 221 4.87 4.99 3.51
CA PRO A 221 3.75 5.53 4.24
C PRO A 221 3.64 7.05 4.11
N THR A 222 2.42 7.52 3.94
CA THR A 222 2.08 8.95 3.85
C THR A 222 1.19 9.34 5.01
N GLY A 223 1.02 10.64 5.21
CA GLY A 223 0.15 11.17 6.25
C GLY A 223 -0.21 12.61 5.95
N GLY A 224 -1.16 13.13 6.70
CA GLY A 224 -1.64 14.49 6.57
C GLY A 224 -3.12 14.62 6.92
N THR A 225 -3.65 15.81 6.74
CA THR A 225 -5.07 16.10 6.92
C THR A 225 -5.85 15.78 5.65
N VAL A 226 -6.93 15.04 5.75
CA VAL A 226 -7.86 14.80 4.63
C VAL A 226 -8.60 16.10 4.32
N LEU A 227 -8.28 16.74 3.19
CA LEU A 227 -8.81 18.04 2.79
C LEU A 227 -10.10 17.93 1.96
N LEU A 228 -10.21 16.87 1.16
CA LEU A 228 -11.40 16.56 0.36
C LEU A 228 -11.53 15.04 0.30
N LEU A 229 -12.72 14.54 0.56
CA LEU A 229 -13.05 13.12 0.51
C LEU A 229 -14.31 12.90 -0.34
N GLU A 230 -14.17 12.12 -1.40
CA GLU A 230 -15.32 11.59 -2.15
C GLU A 230 -15.17 10.07 -2.23
N GLU A 231 -16.15 9.39 -1.67
CA GLU A 231 -16.20 7.94 -1.67
C GLU A 231 -17.22 7.44 -2.69
N PRO A 232 -16.87 6.42 -3.49
CA PRO A 232 -17.74 5.94 -4.53
C PRO A 232 -18.99 5.28 -3.93
N ALA A 233 -20.12 5.53 -4.56
CA ALA A 233 -21.40 4.93 -4.20
C ALA A 233 -22.15 4.54 -5.47
N GLY A 234 -22.99 3.50 -5.40
CA GLY A 234 -23.81 3.08 -6.53
C GLY A 234 -24.24 1.63 -6.46
N ASP A 235 -24.95 1.17 -7.48
CA ASP A 235 -25.42 -0.21 -7.57
C ASP A 235 -24.27 -1.21 -7.60
N GLY A 236 -24.19 -2.07 -6.57
CA GLY A 236 -23.14 -3.06 -6.39
C GLY A 236 -21.78 -2.48 -6.04
N VAL A 237 -21.72 -1.27 -5.47
CA VAL A 237 -20.51 -0.67 -4.89
C VAL A 237 -20.75 -0.41 -3.41
N ARG A 238 -19.82 -0.87 -2.58
CA ARG A 238 -19.77 -0.66 -1.14
C ARG A 238 -18.42 -0.05 -0.77
N THR A 239 -18.41 0.93 0.11
CA THR A 239 -17.19 1.49 0.70
C THR A 239 -17.27 1.37 2.23
N ASP A 240 -16.30 0.69 2.81
CA ASP A 240 -16.11 0.62 4.26
C ASP A 240 -14.94 1.53 4.60
N SER A 241 -15.20 2.66 5.27
CA SER A 241 -14.22 3.72 5.50
C SER A 241 -14.22 4.19 6.94
N GLY A 242 -13.03 4.54 7.42
CA GLY A 242 -12.84 5.26 8.68
C GLY A 242 -12.58 6.76 8.50
N LEU A 243 -12.59 7.26 7.26
CA LEU A 243 -12.20 8.63 6.93
C LEU A 243 -13.36 9.62 7.04
N ARG A 244 -12.98 10.87 7.26
CA ARG A 244 -13.83 12.07 7.12
C ARG A 244 -12.95 13.22 6.68
N GLU A 245 -13.51 14.22 6.04
CA GLU A 245 -12.81 15.49 5.83
C GLU A 245 -12.39 16.09 7.17
N GLY A 246 -11.15 16.57 7.26
CA GLY A 246 -10.51 17.04 8.48
C GLY A 246 -9.89 15.94 9.35
N SER A 247 -10.03 14.66 8.99
CA SER A 247 -9.33 13.58 9.70
C SER A 247 -7.81 13.69 9.50
N GLU A 248 -7.07 13.50 10.59
CA GLU A 248 -5.61 13.40 10.56
C GLU A 248 -5.17 11.94 10.35
N VAL A 249 -4.46 11.68 9.27
CA VAL A 249 -3.80 10.39 9.00
C VAL A 249 -2.37 10.47 9.52
N GLY A 250 -2.13 9.77 10.62
CA GLY A 250 -0.83 9.74 11.29
C GLY A 250 -0.10 8.42 11.04
N SER A 251 1.14 8.33 11.52
CA SER A 251 2.05 7.18 11.33
C SER A 251 1.94 6.08 12.39
N LEU A 252 1.03 6.21 13.38
CA LEU A 252 0.96 5.30 14.53
C LEU A 252 0.23 3.99 14.26
N TYR A 253 -0.70 4.00 13.29
CA TYR A 253 -1.54 2.84 12.97
C TYR A 253 -1.18 2.25 11.61
N ASP A 254 -1.93 1.22 11.21
CA ASP A 254 -1.85 0.60 9.89
C ASP A 254 -2.20 1.62 8.80
N PRO A 255 -1.55 1.60 7.62
CA PRO A 255 -1.81 2.56 6.55
C PRO A 255 -3.19 2.43 5.90
N MET A 256 -3.95 1.38 6.17
CA MET A 256 -5.24 1.16 5.56
C MET A 256 -6.26 2.20 6.03
N LEU A 257 -6.83 2.94 5.07
CA LEU A 257 -7.78 4.02 5.28
C LEU A 257 -9.23 3.58 5.08
N SER A 258 -9.44 2.81 4.01
CA SER A 258 -10.75 2.32 3.60
C SER A 258 -10.58 1.11 2.68
N LYS A 259 -11.71 0.49 2.34
CA LYS A 259 -11.79 -0.54 1.32
C LYS A 259 -12.99 -0.28 0.43
N VAL A 260 -12.79 -0.47 -0.86
CA VAL A 260 -13.84 -0.33 -1.89
C VAL A 260 -14.14 -1.70 -2.43
N ILE A 261 -15.39 -2.10 -2.40
CA ILE A 261 -15.87 -3.41 -2.81
C ILE A 261 -16.86 -3.25 -3.96
N ALA A 262 -16.73 -4.05 -5.00
CA ALA A 262 -17.68 -4.06 -6.10
C ALA A 262 -18.21 -5.48 -6.34
N TYR A 263 -19.52 -5.56 -6.57
CA TYR A 263 -20.25 -6.77 -6.87
C TYR A 263 -20.84 -6.72 -8.29
N GLY A 264 -20.82 -7.86 -8.95
CA GLY A 264 -21.45 -8.04 -10.26
C GLY A 264 -21.98 -9.47 -10.45
N PRO A 265 -22.80 -9.70 -11.48
CA PRO A 265 -23.26 -11.05 -11.83
C PRO A 265 -22.13 -11.96 -12.28
N ASP A 266 -21.00 -11.40 -12.69
CA ASP A 266 -19.79 -12.06 -13.12
C ASP A 266 -18.54 -11.24 -12.75
N ARG A 267 -17.36 -11.88 -12.82
CA ARG A 267 -16.07 -11.28 -12.49
C ARG A 267 -15.74 -10.06 -13.34
N ALA A 268 -15.99 -10.11 -14.64
CA ALA A 268 -15.65 -9.02 -15.55
C ALA A 268 -16.45 -7.74 -15.20
N THR A 269 -17.72 -7.93 -14.81
CA THR A 269 -18.58 -6.84 -14.34
C THR A 269 -18.11 -6.29 -12.98
N ALA A 270 -17.74 -7.15 -12.02
CA ALA A 270 -17.22 -6.74 -10.73
C ALA A 270 -15.91 -5.94 -10.88
N LEU A 271 -14.95 -6.44 -11.67
CA LEU A 271 -13.69 -5.74 -11.95
C LEU A 271 -13.91 -4.38 -12.63
N ARG A 272 -14.83 -4.30 -13.60
CA ARG A 272 -15.15 -3.04 -14.28
C ARG A 272 -15.76 -2.03 -13.31
N LYS A 273 -16.71 -2.46 -12.46
CA LYS A 273 -17.32 -1.61 -11.42
C LYS A 273 -16.28 -1.12 -10.43
N LEU A 274 -15.39 -2.00 -9.94
CA LEU A 274 -14.35 -1.62 -8.98
C LEU A 274 -13.35 -0.62 -9.59
N ARG A 275 -12.91 -0.83 -10.83
CA ARG A 275 -12.04 0.12 -11.53
C ARG A 275 -12.69 1.50 -11.67
N ARG A 276 -13.99 1.54 -11.95
CA ARG A 276 -14.76 2.80 -12.01
C ARG A 276 -14.87 3.43 -10.62
N ALA A 277 -15.20 2.66 -9.61
CA ALA A 277 -15.28 3.13 -8.23
C ALA A 277 -13.96 3.74 -7.75
N LEU A 278 -12.82 3.09 -8.06
CA LEU A 278 -11.49 3.62 -7.75
C LEU A 278 -11.17 4.92 -8.51
N ALA A 279 -11.65 5.08 -9.74
CA ALA A 279 -11.52 6.34 -10.48
C ALA A 279 -12.36 7.48 -9.86
N GLU A 280 -13.49 7.15 -9.24
CA GLU A 280 -14.37 8.08 -8.55
C GLU A 280 -13.94 8.33 -7.08
N THR A 281 -13.01 7.55 -6.54
CA THR A 281 -12.42 7.76 -5.21
C THR A 281 -11.51 8.97 -5.23
N VAL A 282 -11.80 9.95 -4.37
CA VAL A 282 -10.99 11.16 -4.22
C VAL A 282 -10.58 11.29 -2.76
N THR A 283 -9.29 11.31 -2.51
CA THR A 283 -8.70 11.62 -1.20
C THR A 283 -7.60 12.63 -1.43
N LEU A 284 -7.83 13.91 -1.09
CA LEU A 284 -6.83 14.96 -1.21
C LEU A 284 -6.33 15.36 0.18
N GLY A 285 -5.05 15.69 0.28
CA GLY A 285 -4.35 15.96 1.53
C GLY A 285 -3.48 14.81 1.99
N VAL A 286 -3.77 13.59 1.50
CA VAL A 286 -2.99 12.37 1.76
C VAL A 286 -2.79 11.63 0.45
N GLN A 287 -1.56 11.19 0.19
CA GLN A 287 -1.28 10.33 -0.97
C GLN A 287 -1.79 8.91 -0.69
N THR A 288 -2.45 8.28 -1.69
CA THR A 288 -2.99 6.93 -1.57
C THR A 288 -2.60 6.05 -2.75
N ASN A 289 -2.82 4.75 -2.60
CA ASN A 289 -2.58 3.75 -3.63
C ASN A 289 -3.77 3.55 -4.62
N ALA A 290 -4.83 4.37 -4.56
CA ALA A 290 -6.07 4.15 -5.32
C ALA A 290 -5.84 4.09 -6.85
N GLY A 291 -5.06 5.01 -7.41
CA GLY A 291 -4.71 5.01 -8.83
C GLY A 291 -3.88 3.79 -9.25
N PHE A 292 -2.93 3.37 -8.39
CA PHE A 292 -2.18 2.13 -8.59
C PHE A 292 -3.10 0.90 -8.64
N LEU A 293 -4.03 0.76 -7.68
CA LEU A 293 -5.00 -0.35 -7.64
C LEU A 293 -5.87 -0.38 -8.90
N ARG A 294 -6.31 0.79 -9.37
CA ARG A 294 -7.08 0.90 -10.62
C ARG A 294 -6.30 0.38 -11.83
N ARG A 295 -5.01 0.69 -11.93
CA ARG A 295 -4.11 0.19 -12.98
C ARG A 295 -3.85 -1.31 -12.84
N LEU A 296 -3.61 -1.79 -11.61
CA LEU A 296 -3.44 -3.22 -11.31
C LEU A 296 -4.64 -4.04 -11.77
N LEU A 297 -5.86 -3.60 -11.46
CA LEU A 297 -7.11 -4.27 -11.89
C LEU A 297 -7.35 -4.22 -13.42
N ALA A 298 -6.59 -3.38 -14.14
CA ALA A 298 -6.60 -3.33 -15.59
C ALA A 298 -5.52 -4.21 -16.23
N HIS A 299 -4.56 -4.70 -15.44
CA HIS A 299 -3.45 -5.50 -15.94
C HIS A 299 -3.95 -6.80 -16.58
N PRO A 300 -3.42 -7.20 -17.78
CA PRO A 300 -3.92 -8.37 -18.50
C PRO A 300 -3.95 -9.67 -17.69
N ALA A 301 -2.92 -9.94 -16.90
CA ALA A 301 -2.86 -11.12 -16.04
C ALA A 301 -3.98 -11.12 -14.97
N VAL A 302 -4.29 -9.95 -14.39
CA VAL A 302 -5.38 -9.82 -13.41
C VAL A 302 -6.73 -10.04 -14.09
N VAL A 303 -6.94 -9.44 -15.25
CA VAL A 303 -8.17 -9.62 -16.03
C VAL A 303 -8.35 -11.09 -16.44
N ALA A 304 -7.27 -11.76 -16.84
CA ALA A 304 -7.28 -13.18 -17.20
C ALA A 304 -7.40 -14.14 -16.00
N GLY A 305 -7.23 -13.66 -14.76
CA GLY A 305 -7.23 -14.49 -13.56
C GLY A 305 -5.94 -15.28 -13.34
N GLU A 306 -4.86 -14.89 -14.00
CA GLU A 306 -3.52 -15.47 -13.89
C GLU A 306 -2.80 -14.87 -12.68
N LEU A 307 -3.31 -15.16 -11.48
CA LEU A 307 -2.85 -14.56 -10.23
C LEU A 307 -1.80 -15.47 -9.55
N ASP A 308 -0.89 -14.85 -8.82
CA ASP A 308 -0.04 -15.49 -7.82
C ASP A 308 0.49 -14.41 -6.83
N THR A 309 1.02 -14.85 -5.69
CA THR A 309 1.45 -13.94 -4.61
C THR A 309 2.62 -13.02 -4.98
N GLY A 310 3.35 -13.30 -6.05
CA GLY A 310 4.45 -12.46 -6.56
C GLY A 310 4.06 -11.61 -7.77
N LEU A 311 2.81 -11.66 -8.24
CA LEU A 311 2.41 -10.94 -9.46
C LEU A 311 2.61 -9.43 -9.33
N VAL A 312 2.14 -8.84 -8.24
CA VAL A 312 2.22 -7.39 -8.01
C VAL A 312 3.66 -6.90 -8.06
N GLU A 313 4.58 -7.61 -7.42
CA GLU A 313 6.01 -7.24 -7.40
C GLU A 313 6.66 -7.32 -8.79
N ARG A 314 6.21 -8.25 -9.64
CA ARG A 314 6.72 -8.37 -11.02
C ARG A 314 6.24 -7.29 -11.97
N VAL A 315 5.07 -6.71 -11.70
CA VAL A 315 4.42 -5.74 -12.63
C VAL A 315 4.38 -4.32 -12.08
N VAL A 316 4.88 -4.10 -10.86
CA VAL A 316 4.78 -2.80 -10.17
C VAL A 316 5.41 -1.66 -10.97
N ASP A 317 6.56 -1.89 -11.59
CA ASP A 317 7.27 -0.86 -12.35
C ASP A 317 6.48 -0.39 -13.59
N ASP A 318 5.67 -1.26 -14.18
CA ASP A 318 4.79 -0.93 -15.30
C ASP A 318 3.51 -0.18 -14.86
N LEU A 319 3.15 -0.28 -13.57
CA LEU A 319 1.93 0.29 -13.01
C LEU A 319 2.15 1.60 -12.26
N VAL A 320 3.38 1.90 -11.89
CA VAL A 320 3.76 3.13 -11.18
C VAL A 320 4.37 4.10 -12.16
N SER A 321 3.76 5.28 -12.31
CA SER A 321 4.37 6.38 -13.05
C SER A 321 5.05 7.33 -12.08
N THR A 322 6.32 7.61 -12.32
CA THR A 322 7.07 8.67 -11.64
C THR A 322 6.89 10.01 -12.31
N ASP A 323 6.48 10.01 -13.59
CA ASP A 323 6.27 11.23 -14.34
C ASP A 323 4.92 11.87 -14.00
N VAL A 324 4.94 13.17 -13.73
CA VAL A 324 3.74 13.97 -13.51
C VAL A 324 3.17 14.39 -14.87
N PRO A 325 1.91 14.03 -15.18
CA PRO A 325 1.30 14.42 -16.46
C PRO A 325 1.27 15.93 -16.67
N ASP A 326 1.47 16.39 -17.90
CA ASP A 326 1.52 17.81 -18.26
C ASP A 326 0.22 18.55 -17.88
N GLU A 327 -0.94 17.88 -18.03
CA GLU A 327 -2.24 18.43 -17.65
C GLU A 327 -2.40 18.68 -16.13
N VAL A 328 -1.55 18.06 -15.28
CA VAL A 328 -1.50 18.33 -13.85
C VAL A 328 -0.88 19.71 -13.60
N TYR A 329 0.22 20.01 -14.25
CA TYR A 329 0.84 21.33 -14.21
C TYR A 329 -0.04 22.39 -14.85
N GLU A 330 -0.72 22.07 -15.97
CA GLU A 330 -1.69 22.96 -16.61
C GLU A 330 -2.83 23.33 -15.65
N ALA A 331 -3.41 22.34 -14.97
CA ALA A 331 -4.48 22.55 -13.99
C ALA A 331 -4.01 23.38 -12.80
N ALA A 332 -2.82 23.08 -12.26
CA ALA A 332 -2.25 23.81 -11.12
C ALA A 332 -1.91 25.26 -11.48
N ALA A 333 -1.35 25.49 -12.67
CA ALA A 333 -1.06 26.83 -13.17
C ALA A 333 -2.34 27.62 -13.46
N ALA A 334 -3.40 26.96 -14.00
CA ALA A 334 -4.70 27.56 -14.21
C ALA A 334 -5.35 28.06 -12.92
N VAL A 335 -5.27 27.28 -11.84
CA VAL A 335 -5.75 27.69 -10.50
C VAL A 335 -5.03 28.93 -10.02
N ARG A 336 -3.72 29.02 -10.18
CA ARG A 336 -2.91 30.19 -9.78
C ARG A 336 -3.19 31.40 -10.65
N LEU A 337 -3.36 31.20 -11.95
CA LEU A 337 -3.70 32.25 -12.88
C LEU A 337 -5.09 32.85 -12.57
N ASP A 338 -6.05 32.00 -12.22
CA ASP A 338 -7.38 32.44 -11.82
C ASP A 338 -7.35 33.23 -10.51
N ALA A 339 -6.53 32.83 -9.54
CA ALA A 339 -6.33 33.54 -8.28
C ALA A 339 -5.70 34.94 -8.44
N LEU A 340 -4.99 35.19 -9.54
CA LEU A 340 -4.45 36.52 -9.86
C LEU A 340 -5.50 37.47 -10.47
N ARG A 341 -6.68 36.95 -10.86
CA ARG A 341 -7.75 37.80 -11.39
C ARG A 341 -8.32 38.65 -10.27
N PRO A 342 -8.55 39.96 -10.52
CA PRO A 342 -9.22 40.80 -9.54
C PRO A 342 -10.61 40.25 -9.28
N ALA A 343 -11.03 40.25 -8.02
CA ALA A 343 -12.41 39.94 -7.66
C ALA A 343 -13.34 40.82 -8.51
N ALA A 344 -14.37 40.21 -9.12
CA ALA A 344 -15.36 40.94 -9.93
C ALA A 344 -15.84 42.15 -9.15
N GLY A 345 -15.58 43.34 -9.69
CA GLY A 345 -15.61 44.58 -8.94
C GLY A 345 -16.91 44.83 -8.21
N GLN A 346 -16.80 45.20 -6.95
CA GLN A 346 -17.87 45.82 -6.16
C GLN A 346 -18.12 47.29 -6.61
N GLY A 347 -17.88 47.61 -7.89
CA GLY A 347 -18.11 48.92 -8.46
C GLY A 347 -19.31 48.91 -9.41
N ASP A 348 -20.12 49.94 -9.36
CA ASP A 348 -21.25 50.21 -10.25
C ASP A 348 -20.81 50.07 -11.73
N GLY A 349 -21.18 48.96 -12.38
CA GLY A 349 -21.02 48.83 -13.82
C GLY A 349 -20.22 47.65 -14.34
N GLY A 350 -19.60 46.80 -13.51
CA GLY A 350 -18.94 45.56 -13.98
C GLY A 350 -17.67 45.77 -14.83
N TRP A 351 -17.10 46.98 -14.86
CA TRP A 351 -15.86 47.26 -15.59
C TRP A 351 -14.64 46.74 -14.82
N THR A 352 -13.84 45.94 -15.51
CA THR A 352 -12.55 45.44 -15.00
C THR A 352 -11.43 46.18 -15.73
N ASP A 353 -10.48 46.76 -15.00
CA ASP A 353 -9.30 47.37 -15.58
C ASP A 353 -8.48 46.33 -16.39
N PRO A 354 -8.30 46.53 -17.72
CA PRO A 354 -7.51 45.62 -18.53
C PRO A 354 -6.07 45.39 -18.04
N PHE A 355 -5.51 46.38 -17.34
CA PHE A 355 -4.15 46.28 -16.79
C PHE A 355 -4.07 45.42 -15.52
N SER A 356 -5.20 45.20 -14.85
CA SER A 356 -5.27 44.28 -13.69
C SER A 356 -5.46 42.81 -14.08
N LEU A 357 -5.74 42.52 -15.36
CA LEU A 357 -5.88 41.16 -15.85
C LEU A 357 -4.50 40.50 -16.06
N PRO A 358 -4.31 39.25 -15.63
CA PRO A 358 -3.05 38.51 -15.78
C PRO A 358 -2.90 38.01 -17.25
N SER A 359 -2.97 38.94 -18.21
CA SER A 359 -2.89 38.64 -19.67
C SER A 359 -1.47 38.51 -20.18
N GLY A 360 -0.46 38.83 -19.36
CA GLY A 360 0.93 38.93 -19.79
C GLY A 360 1.23 40.09 -20.74
N TRP A 361 0.26 41.01 -20.94
CA TRP A 361 0.42 42.19 -21.79
C TRP A 361 1.63 43.05 -21.40
N ARG A 362 2.33 43.57 -22.41
CA ARG A 362 3.49 44.46 -22.23
C ARG A 362 3.41 45.65 -23.17
N LEU A 363 3.72 46.82 -22.63
CA LEU A 363 3.79 48.05 -23.45
C LEU A 363 4.92 47.93 -24.51
N GLY A 364 4.58 48.06 -25.77
CA GLY A 364 5.56 48.03 -26.87
C GLY A 364 6.16 46.64 -27.18
N GLY A 365 5.61 45.56 -26.65
CA GLY A 365 6.08 44.21 -26.87
C GLY A 365 4.96 43.18 -27.05
N THR A 366 5.33 41.96 -27.43
CA THR A 366 4.40 40.82 -27.48
C THR A 366 4.05 40.39 -26.07
N ALA A 367 2.78 40.04 -25.83
CA ALA A 367 2.36 39.44 -24.56
C ALA A 367 3.18 38.17 -24.25
N ARG A 368 3.61 38.03 -23.03
CA ARG A 368 4.27 36.79 -22.54
C ARG A 368 3.34 36.10 -21.57
N PRO A 369 3.14 34.79 -21.71
CA PRO A 369 2.36 34.02 -20.73
C PRO A 369 2.90 34.23 -19.32
N VAL A 370 1.99 34.25 -18.35
CA VAL A 370 2.37 34.27 -16.91
C VAL A 370 2.86 32.88 -16.55
N GLY A 371 4.15 32.77 -16.24
CA GLY A 371 4.76 31.52 -15.79
C GLY A 371 4.71 31.37 -14.28
N PHE A 372 4.63 30.13 -13.83
CA PHE A 372 4.66 29.74 -12.43
C PHE A 372 5.79 28.74 -12.21
N HIS A 373 6.51 28.85 -11.10
CA HIS A 373 7.43 27.84 -10.65
C HIS A 373 6.68 26.88 -9.75
N LEU A 374 6.47 25.65 -10.23
CA LEU A 374 5.68 24.61 -9.57
C LEU A 374 6.58 23.44 -9.19
N ARG A 375 6.21 22.71 -8.15
CA ARG A 375 6.92 21.51 -7.72
C ARG A 375 5.92 20.45 -7.26
N VAL A 376 5.99 19.26 -7.85
CA VAL A 376 5.43 18.01 -7.30
C VAL A 376 6.59 17.21 -6.73
N GLN A 377 7.46 16.72 -7.57
CA GLN A 377 8.75 16.09 -7.21
C GLN A 377 9.88 17.08 -7.50
N ASP A 378 10.14 17.35 -8.76
CA ASP A 378 11.13 18.29 -9.23
C ASP A 378 10.50 19.65 -9.58
N PRO A 379 11.25 20.76 -9.44
CA PRO A 379 10.79 22.08 -9.84
C PRO A 379 10.63 22.20 -11.35
N VAL A 380 9.50 22.74 -11.79
CA VAL A 380 9.18 23.00 -13.20
C VAL A 380 8.70 24.45 -13.34
N GLU A 381 9.21 25.18 -14.34
CA GLU A 381 8.60 26.44 -14.78
C GLU A 381 7.49 26.12 -15.78
N TYR A 382 6.26 26.52 -15.48
CA TYR A 382 5.09 26.20 -16.29
C TYR A 382 4.23 27.45 -16.55
N ALA A 383 3.88 27.68 -17.83
CA ALA A 383 2.95 28.72 -18.23
C ALA A 383 1.70 28.06 -18.84
N PRO A 384 0.49 28.33 -18.32
CA PRO A 384 -0.73 27.70 -18.84
C PRO A 384 -0.95 28.07 -20.30
N ARG A 385 -1.35 27.07 -21.10
CA ARG A 385 -1.53 27.16 -22.55
C ARG A 385 -2.99 27.02 -22.98
N GLY A 386 -3.75 26.26 -22.20
CA GLY A 386 -5.12 25.90 -22.52
C GLY A 386 -6.17 26.87 -21.97
N THR A 387 -7.41 26.64 -22.36
CA THR A 387 -8.57 27.27 -21.72
C THR A 387 -8.88 26.56 -20.42
N HIS A 388 -9.38 27.28 -19.43
CA HIS A 388 -9.65 26.70 -18.12
C HIS A 388 -10.93 27.25 -17.48
N THR A 389 -11.48 26.44 -16.58
CA THR A 389 -12.56 26.83 -15.66
C THR A 389 -12.18 26.34 -14.27
N VAL A 390 -12.20 27.25 -13.29
CA VAL A 390 -11.87 26.96 -11.89
C VAL A 390 -13.09 27.21 -11.02
N THR A 391 -13.42 26.25 -10.16
CA THR A 391 -14.42 26.35 -9.10
C THR A 391 -13.74 26.10 -7.74
N ALA A 392 -14.51 26.14 -6.66
CA ALA A 392 -13.95 25.90 -5.32
C ALA A 392 -13.32 24.50 -5.18
N ASP A 393 -13.94 23.48 -5.78
CA ASP A 393 -13.60 22.06 -5.63
C ASP A 393 -13.10 21.39 -6.92
N ARG A 394 -13.08 22.12 -8.07
CA ARG A 394 -12.72 21.56 -9.38
C ARG A 394 -11.91 22.53 -10.20
N VAL A 395 -11.10 21.96 -11.08
CA VAL A 395 -10.47 22.66 -12.18
C VAL A 395 -10.61 21.83 -13.46
N SER A 396 -11.08 22.46 -14.54
CA SER A 396 -11.13 21.84 -15.86
C SER A 396 -10.22 22.63 -16.79
N VAL A 397 -9.35 21.93 -17.49
CA VAL A 397 -8.45 22.51 -18.50
C VAL A 397 -8.66 21.80 -19.83
N GLU A 398 -8.51 22.54 -20.92
CA GLU A 398 -8.51 21.97 -22.27
C GLU A 398 -7.09 22.14 -22.84
N LEU A 399 -6.39 21.04 -22.95
CA LEU A 399 -5.02 20.96 -23.41
C LEU A 399 -4.96 20.06 -24.64
N ASP A 400 -4.40 20.58 -25.75
CA ASP A 400 -4.27 19.85 -27.03
C ASP A 400 -5.59 19.26 -27.56
N GLY A 401 -6.71 19.96 -27.32
CA GLY A 401 -8.05 19.56 -27.75
C GLY A 401 -8.72 18.52 -26.85
N VAL A 402 -8.07 18.14 -25.71
CA VAL A 402 -8.61 17.23 -24.74
C VAL A 402 -8.97 17.98 -23.45
N ARG A 403 -10.17 17.72 -22.93
CA ARG A 403 -10.62 18.27 -21.67
C ARG A 403 -10.24 17.34 -20.51
N HIS A 404 -9.49 17.90 -19.55
CA HIS A 404 -9.11 17.25 -18.31
C HIS A 404 -9.81 17.93 -17.13
N THR A 405 -10.47 17.15 -16.28
CA THR A 405 -11.15 17.69 -15.09
C THR A 405 -10.56 17.04 -13.85
N PHE A 406 -10.17 17.87 -12.91
CA PHE A 406 -9.58 17.46 -11.63
C PHE A 406 -10.43 17.92 -10.45
N ARG A 407 -10.43 17.16 -9.38
CA ARG A 407 -10.81 17.64 -8.05
C ARG A 407 -9.66 18.45 -7.46
N ARG A 408 -9.98 19.43 -6.61
CA ARG A 408 -8.96 20.26 -5.97
C ARG A 408 -9.32 20.61 -4.53
N ALA A 409 -8.29 20.70 -3.69
CA ALA A 409 -8.36 21.25 -2.34
C ALA A 409 -6.98 21.81 -1.98
N ALA A 410 -6.91 23.08 -1.59
CA ALA A 410 -5.65 23.81 -1.35
C ALA A 410 -4.67 23.65 -2.55
N ASP A 411 -3.49 23.10 -2.32
CA ASP A 411 -2.44 22.83 -3.32
C ASP A 411 -2.51 21.40 -3.90
N TRP A 412 -3.57 20.66 -3.59
CA TRP A 412 -3.82 19.32 -4.11
C TRP A 412 -4.77 19.33 -5.30
N ILE A 413 -4.46 18.48 -6.28
CA ILE A 413 -5.36 18.15 -7.40
C ILE A 413 -5.38 16.63 -7.57
N GLY A 414 -6.54 16.08 -7.95
CA GLY A 414 -6.71 14.62 -8.09
C GLY A 414 -7.63 14.27 -9.24
N ARG A 415 -7.36 13.12 -9.88
CA ARG A 415 -8.15 12.54 -10.97
C ARG A 415 -7.90 11.04 -11.07
N ASP A 416 -8.97 10.29 -11.30
CA ASP A 416 -8.88 8.85 -11.59
C ASP A 416 -8.21 8.01 -10.49
N GLY A 417 -8.37 8.42 -9.22
CA GLY A 417 -7.75 7.79 -8.07
C GLY A 417 -6.32 8.24 -7.77
N ASP A 418 -5.68 8.97 -8.68
CA ASP A 418 -4.38 9.60 -8.45
C ASP A 418 -4.54 11.00 -7.86
N ALA A 419 -3.59 11.44 -7.03
CA ALA A 419 -3.55 12.77 -6.44
C ALA A 419 -2.13 13.34 -6.49
N TRP A 420 -2.02 14.66 -6.64
CA TRP A 420 -0.75 15.38 -6.70
C TRP A 420 -0.82 16.61 -5.81
N GLN A 421 0.16 16.75 -4.93
CA GLN A 421 0.39 18.01 -4.22
C GLN A 421 1.30 18.89 -5.06
N VAL A 422 0.75 19.95 -5.66
CA VAL A 422 1.50 20.87 -6.52
C VAL A 422 1.81 22.13 -5.74
N ARG A 423 3.00 22.20 -5.18
CA ARG A 423 3.49 23.33 -4.37
C ARG A 423 4.11 24.43 -5.24
N ASP A 424 4.10 25.65 -4.73
CA ASP A 424 4.89 26.73 -5.33
C ASP A 424 6.38 26.50 -5.00
N HIS A 425 7.25 26.81 -5.95
CA HIS A 425 8.69 26.74 -5.79
C HIS A 425 9.31 28.12 -5.94
N ASP A 426 10.03 28.58 -4.90
CA ASP A 426 10.83 29.81 -4.98
C ASP A 426 12.28 29.45 -5.34
N PRO A 427 12.73 29.70 -6.59
CA PRO A 427 14.08 29.35 -7.02
C PRO A 427 15.15 30.19 -6.28
N VAL A 428 14.79 31.38 -5.81
CA VAL A 428 15.72 32.27 -5.07
C VAL A 428 15.93 31.72 -3.67
N ALA A 429 14.84 31.42 -2.95
CA ALA A 429 14.93 30.80 -1.61
C ALA A 429 15.65 29.45 -1.67
N ALA A 430 15.38 28.62 -2.70
CA ALA A 430 16.06 27.35 -2.90
C ALA A 430 17.57 27.52 -3.16
N SER A 431 17.96 28.57 -3.89
CA SER A 431 19.37 28.89 -4.14
C SER A 431 20.09 29.35 -2.87
N LEU A 432 19.45 30.18 -2.07
CA LEU A 432 20.00 30.68 -0.80
C LEU A 432 20.20 29.55 0.20
N ASN A 433 19.25 28.62 0.30
CA ASN A 433 19.35 27.47 1.17
C ASN A 433 20.49 26.52 0.74
N ARG A 434 20.69 26.32 -0.57
CA ARG A 434 21.84 25.54 -1.08
C ARG A 434 23.18 26.21 -0.76
N THR A 435 23.25 27.54 -0.79
CA THR A 435 24.46 28.26 -0.48
C THR A 435 24.79 28.20 1.01
N ALA A 436 23.77 28.18 1.88
CA ALA A 436 23.95 28.04 3.33
C ALA A 436 24.50 26.66 3.74
N HIS A 437 24.24 25.62 2.93
CA HIS A 437 24.73 24.24 3.16
C HIS A 437 25.71 23.80 2.04
N ALA A 438 26.40 24.74 1.39
CA ALA A 438 27.35 24.43 0.32
C ALA A 438 28.45 23.47 0.83
N GLY A 439 28.47 22.27 0.29
CA GLY A 439 29.42 21.23 0.64
C GLY A 439 28.96 20.25 1.74
N ALA A 440 27.69 20.31 2.18
CA ALA A 440 27.12 19.35 3.11
C ALA A 440 25.79 18.80 2.60
N ASP A 441 25.59 17.49 2.69
CA ASP A 441 24.35 16.84 2.30
C ASP A 441 23.39 16.73 3.50
N SER A 442 22.21 17.34 3.34
CA SER A 442 21.11 17.24 4.30
C SER A 442 20.31 15.97 4.06
N LEU A 443 20.26 15.08 5.04
CA LEU A 443 19.45 13.89 5.03
C LEU A 443 18.08 14.18 5.62
N THR A 444 17.02 13.91 4.86
CA THR A 444 15.65 14.20 5.26
C THR A 444 14.86 12.92 5.54
N ALA A 445 13.78 13.03 6.31
CA ALA A 445 12.85 11.94 6.55
C ALA A 445 12.07 11.63 5.25
N PRO A 446 12.17 10.41 4.72
CA PRO A 446 11.45 10.04 3.49
C PRO A 446 9.94 9.85 3.71
N MET A 447 9.53 9.73 4.98
CA MET A 447 8.15 9.52 5.41
C MET A 447 7.94 10.13 6.80
N PRO A 448 6.72 10.50 7.19
CA PRO A 448 6.43 10.87 8.57
C PRO A 448 6.54 9.63 9.46
N GLY A 449 7.12 9.75 10.64
CA GLY A 449 7.32 8.58 11.51
C GLY A 449 7.97 8.91 12.84
N THR A 450 8.45 7.87 13.52
CA THR A 450 9.17 7.98 14.78
C THR A 450 10.60 7.45 14.61
N VAL A 451 11.58 8.19 15.07
CA VAL A 451 12.97 7.73 15.11
C VAL A 451 13.10 6.65 16.18
N THR A 452 13.40 5.41 15.78
CA THR A 452 13.53 4.27 16.72
C THR A 452 14.97 4.08 17.19
N VAL A 453 15.94 4.26 16.27
CA VAL A 453 17.36 4.05 16.55
C VAL A 453 18.16 5.21 15.97
N VAL A 454 19.12 5.70 16.75
CA VAL A 454 20.17 6.62 16.30
C VAL A 454 21.51 5.95 16.58
N LYS A 455 22.34 5.76 15.56
CA LYS A 455 23.60 4.98 15.63
C LYS A 455 24.86 5.85 15.61
N VAL A 456 24.69 7.15 15.40
CA VAL A 456 25.81 8.11 15.28
C VAL A 456 25.57 9.35 16.14
N ALA A 457 26.64 10.08 16.40
CA ALA A 457 26.65 11.35 17.09
C ALA A 457 27.27 12.44 16.20
N VAL A 458 27.03 13.71 16.55
CA VAL A 458 27.67 14.85 15.88
C VAL A 458 29.20 14.73 16.08
N GLY A 459 29.95 14.84 15.00
CA GLY A 459 31.40 14.67 14.94
C GLY A 459 31.87 13.26 14.57
N ASP A 460 30.98 12.28 14.46
CA ASP A 460 31.37 10.93 14.02
C ASP A 460 31.74 10.91 12.55
N GLU A 461 32.79 10.17 12.21
CA GLU A 461 33.14 9.83 10.82
C GLU A 461 32.26 8.67 10.33
N VAL A 462 31.75 8.80 9.11
CA VAL A 462 30.86 7.81 8.48
C VAL A 462 31.36 7.44 7.09
N THR A 463 31.09 6.21 6.67
CA THR A 463 31.38 5.72 5.32
C THR A 463 30.12 5.73 4.46
N ALA A 464 30.27 5.77 3.13
CA ALA A 464 29.14 5.67 2.21
C ALA A 464 28.32 4.39 2.48
N GLY A 465 26.98 4.54 2.56
CA GLY A 465 26.05 3.45 2.86
C GLY A 465 25.95 3.06 4.33
N GLN A 466 26.75 3.67 5.23
CA GLN A 466 26.64 3.40 6.67
C GLN A 466 25.29 3.83 7.21
N SER A 467 24.62 2.93 7.95
CA SER A 467 23.34 3.21 8.62
C SER A 467 23.53 4.21 9.75
N LEU A 468 22.83 5.34 9.72
CA LEU A 468 22.91 6.43 10.69
C LEU A 468 21.79 6.38 11.71
N LEU A 469 20.57 6.22 11.24
CA LEU A 469 19.38 6.16 12.08
C LEU A 469 18.26 5.36 11.38
N VAL A 470 17.22 5.00 12.14
CA VAL A 470 16.07 4.28 11.65
C VAL A 470 14.81 5.07 11.98
N VAL A 471 13.97 5.29 10.97
CA VAL A 471 12.63 5.88 11.12
C VAL A 471 11.61 4.77 10.95
N GLU A 472 10.69 4.63 11.90
CA GLU A 472 9.56 3.70 11.84
C GLU A 472 8.27 4.46 11.58
N ALA A 473 7.45 3.97 10.65
CA ALA A 473 6.09 4.43 10.41
C ALA A 473 5.22 3.24 10.03
N MET A 474 4.02 3.14 10.57
CA MET A 474 3.02 2.15 10.16
C MET A 474 3.59 0.71 10.08
N LYS A 475 4.40 0.33 11.08
CA LYS A 475 5.12 -0.97 11.17
C LYS A 475 6.19 -1.21 10.09
N MET A 476 6.59 -0.18 9.36
CA MET A 476 7.70 -0.22 8.41
C MET A 476 8.90 0.53 8.98
N GLU A 477 10.06 -0.11 8.94
CA GLU A 477 11.34 0.51 9.31
C GLU A 477 12.06 0.99 8.04
N HIS A 478 12.53 2.24 8.04
CA HIS A 478 13.36 2.80 6.99
C HIS A 478 14.71 3.23 7.54
N VAL A 479 15.76 2.67 6.98
CA VAL A 479 17.13 2.97 7.38
C VAL A 479 17.62 4.19 6.62
N ILE A 480 18.02 5.24 7.33
CA ILE A 480 18.69 6.40 6.76
C ILE A 480 20.19 6.14 6.80
N SER A 481 20.83 6.16 5.63
CA SER A 481 22.24 5.86 5.46
C SER A 481 23.00 7.06 4.91
N ALA A 482 24.30 7.13 5.19
CA ALA A 482 25.19 8.16 4.65
C ALA A 482 25.31 8.02 3.12
N PRO A 483 25.12 9.09 2.34
CA PRO A 483 25.23 9.08 0.88
C PRO A 483 26.67 8.95 0.41
N HIS A 484 27.62 9.45 1.18
CA HIS A 484 29.07 9.44 0.94
C HIS A 484 29.84 9.32 2.27
N ALA A 485 31.13 9.13 2.20
CA ALA A 485 32.02 9.22 3.36
C ALA A 485 32.14 10.69 3.82
N GLY A 486 32.16 10.91 5.13
CA GLY A 486 32.22 12.26 5.67
C GLY A 486 32.06 12.29 7.19
N THR A 487 31.78 13.48 7.71
CA THR A 487 31.57 13.72 9.15
C THR A 487 30.14 14.19 9.40
N VAL A 488 29.49 13.67 10.44
CA VAL A 488 28.17 14.12 10.88
C VAL A 488 28.30 15.53 11.46
N ALA A 489 27.88 16.54 10.70
CA ALA A 489 27.95 17.96 11.11
C ALA A 489 26.80 18.33 12.05
N GLU A 490 25.59 17.86 11.74
CA GLU A 490 24.38 18.13 12.53
C GLU A 490 23.55 16.85 12.68
N LEU A 491 22.85 16.73 13.81
CA LEU A 491 21.95 15.62 14.12
C LEU A 491 20.78 16.17 14.95
N ASP A 492 19.65 16.42 14.28
CA ASP A 492 18.50 17.15 14.85
C ASP A 492 17.44 16.25 15.49
N VAL A 493 17.73 14.97 15.61
CA VAL A 493 16.76 13.97 16.09
C VAL A 493 17.33 13.08 17.19
N LYS A 494 16.44 12.55 18.03
CA LYS A 494 16.75 11.59 19.10
C LYS A 494 15.81 10.39 19.00
N PRO A 495 16.19 9.22 19.54
CA PRO A 495 15.27 8.10 19.67
C PRO A 495 13.97 8.52 20.36
N GLY A 496 12.82 8.13 19.79
CA GLY A 496 11.49 8.53 20.24
C GLY A 496 10.98 9.86 19.67
N ALA A 497 11.78 10.62 18.90
CA ALA A 497 11.31 11.84 18.25
C ALA A 497 10.38 11.52 17.08
N THR A 498 9.27 12.23 16.97
CA THR A 498 8.39 12.20 15.78
C THR A 498 8.93 13.16 14.73
N VAL A 499 8.98 12.73 13.49
CA VAL A 499 9.47 13.49 12.35
C VAL A 499 8.40 13.60 11.26
N ALA A 500 8.36 14.76 10.61
CA ALA A 500 7.51 15.00 9.45
C ALA A 500 8.24 14.57 8.15
N MET A 501 7.51 14.35 7.08
CA MET A 501 8.08 14.14 5.75
C MET A 501 8.95 15.35 5.35
N ASP A 502 10.08 15.10 4.71
CA ASP A 502 11.08 16.08 4.28
C ASP A 502 11.75 16.86 5.43
N GLN A 503 11.49 16.52 6.69
CA GLN A 503 12.22 17.11 7.84
C GLN A 503 13.69 16.70 7.80
N VAL A 504 14.60 17.67 7.98
CA VAL A 504 16.04 17.38 8.10
C VAL A 504 16.30 16.57 9.38
N LEU A 505 17.04 15.49 9.24
CA LEU A 505 17.40 14.55 10.32
C LEU A 505 18.86 14.67 10.72
N ALA A 506 19.72 14.77 9.73
CA ALA A 506 21.17 14.87 9.88
C ALA A 506 21.79 15.63 8.70
N VAL A 507 22.95 16.22 8.91
CA VAL A 507 23.75 16.86 7.87
C VAL A 507 25.13 16.21 7.87
N ILE A 508 25.60 15.79 6.67
CA ILE A 508 26.93 15.18 6.49
C ILE A 508 27.80 16.09 5.63
N THR A 509 28.95 16.44 6.17
CA THR A 509 30.00 17.15 5.42
C THR A 509 30.92 16.10 4.78
N PRO A 510 31.16 16.15 3.45
CA PRO A 510 32.08 15.24 2.78
C PRO A 510 33.48 15.27 3.43
N ALA A 511 34.14 14.12 3.45
CA ALA A 511 35.56 14.08 3.78
C ALA A 511 36.33 14.89 2.73
N GLU A 512 37.23 15.77 3.16
CA GLU A 512 38.15 16.43 2.21
C GLU A 512 38.97 15.35 1.51
N GLU A 513 38.85 15.26 0.18
CA GLU A 513 39.74 14.43 -0.61
C GLU A 513 41.15 15.04 -0.46
N ASP A 514 42.08 14.31 0.17
CA ASP A 514 43.50 14.66 0.16
C ASP A 514 43.96 14.76 -1.30
N GLN A 515 44.27 16.01 -1.72
CA GLN A 515 44.84 16.32 -3.04
C GLN A 515 46.29 15.84 -3.14
#